data_b59410b32b45b5f77aa2a25a95862331
#
_entry.id   b59410b32b45b5f77aa2a25a95862331
#
_cell.length_a   1.000
_cell.length_b   1.000
_cell.length_c   1.000
_cell.angle_alpha   90.00
_cell.angle_beta   90.00
_cell.angle_gamma   90.00
#
_symmetry.space_group_name_H-M   'P 1'
#
loop_
_entity.id
_entity.type
_entity.pdbx_description
1 polymer ?
#
loop_
_entity_poly.entity_id
_entity_poly.type
_entity_poly.pdbx_seq_one_letter_code
_entity_poly.pdbx_strand_id
1 'polypeptide(L)'
;GGGGRGQSRGRGSDIRIKLKLTFEDIAQGIEKKIKIKRSVVAPGAEFKTCPTCQGQGQVSTVQNTILGHMRSTSVCPHCEGSGKRIGNRPLGAGPDGMIKKEETIKVKVPAGVEEGNYMTLNGQGNEDVMGNPGDLIVVFVEAEHEYFIRDSENVLLEVTISYPTAVLGGKIDIPTVDGKAGLKIPSGIQSGQVLRLKGKGFPRLRSRSNGDQLVKIQIETPTKLSRSTKKNIEDLNKNLEPIHTPYSKIDL
;
A
#
# COMPACT_ATOMS: atom_id res chain seq x y z
N GLY A 1 -19.65 23.36 11.77
CA GLY A 1 -19.68 22.47 12.92
C GLY A 1 -18.37 21.70 13.00
N GLY A 2 -17.44 22.18 13.87
CA GLY A 2 -16.16 21.51 14.10
C GLY A 2 -16.36 20.35 15.07
N GLY A 3 -16.32 19.13 14.57
CA GLY A 3 -16.28 17.91 15.37
C GLY A 3 -14.91 17.76 16.02
N GLY A 4 -14.76 18.15 17.27
CA GLY A 4 -13.60 17.87 18.10
C GLY A 4 -13.44 16.35 18.22
N ARG A 5 -12.33 15.82 17.69
CA ARG A 5 -11.88 14.44 17.99
C ARG A 5 -11.62 14.36 19.48
N GLY A 6 -12.56 13.80 20.23
CA GLY A 6 -12.33 13.45 21.63
C GLY A 6 -11.15 12.50 21.71
N GLN A 7 -10.02 12.94 22.24
CA GLN A 7 -8.96 12.03 22.67
C GLN A 7 -9.57 11.06 23.68
N SER A 8 -9.58 9.78 23.33
CA SER A 8 -10.00 8.72 24.25
C SER A 8 -9.04 8.74 25.45
N ARG A 9 -9.56 9.23 26.58
CA ARG A 9 -8.81 9.26 27.84
C ARG A 9 -8.54 7.81 28.28
N GLY A 10 -7.28 7.44 28.41
CA GLY A 10 -6.86 6.18 29.02
C GLY A 10 -6.33 5.10 28.07
N ARG A 11 -5.75 5.49 26.93
CA ARG A 11 -5.10 4.56 26.01
C ARG A 11 -3.87 5.23 25.37
N GLY A 12 -2.81 4.47 25.17
CA GLY A 12 -1.63 4.93 24.46
C GLY A 12 -1.89 5.31 23.00
N SER A 13 -0.98 6.02 22.40
CA SER A 13 -1.12 6.47 21.01
C SER A 13 -0.90 5.33 20.02
N ASP A 14 -1.65 5.36 18.93
CA ASP A 14 -1.48 4.42 17.84
C ASP A 14 -0.17 4.67 17.08
N ILE A 15 0.43 3.60 16.59
CA ILE A 15 1.57 3.63 15.69
C ILE A 15 1.06 3.33 14.28
N ARG A 16 1.48 4.13 13.30
CA ARG A 16 1.16 3.88 11.90
C ARG A 16 2.44 3.65 11.12
N ILE A 17 2.48 2.54 10.37
CA ILE A 17 3.60 2.20 9.51
C ILE A 17 3.11 1.88 8.10
N LYS A 18 3.98 2.06 7.11
CA LYS A 18 3.76 1.63 5.73
C LYS A 18 4.51 0.33 5.49
N LEU A 19 3.82 -0.68 4.97
CA LEU A 19 4.40 -1.96 4.57
C LEU A 19 4.37 -2.05 3.04
N LYS A 20 5.56 -1.99 2.43
CA LYS A 20 5.72 -2.11 0.99
C LYS A 20 5.60 -3.57 0.57
N LEU A 21 4.73 -3.86 -0.42
CA LEU A 21 4.42 -5.19 -0.93
C LEU A 21 4.74 -5.24 -2.42
N THR A 22 5.37 -6.33 -2.86
CA THR A 22 5.55 -6.60 -4.28
C THR A 22 4.28 -7.18 -4.89
N PHE A 23 4.21 -7.26 -6.22
CA PHE A 23 3.07 -7.87 -6.92
C PHE A 23 2.91 -9.35 -6.56
N GLU A 24 4.01 -10.07 -6.38
CA GLU A 24 4.00 -11.46 -5.94
C GLU A 24 3.49 -11.59 -4.50
N ASP A 25 3.92 -10.69 -3.59
CA ASP A 25 3.42 -10.64 -2.22
C ASP A 25 1.89 -10.48 -2.19
N ILE A 26 1.38 -9.60 -3.07
CA ILE A 26 -0.05 -9.31 -3.17
C ILE A 26 -0.81 -10.48 -3.82
N ALA A 27 -0.23 -11.11 -4.84
CA ALA A 27 -0.87 -12.21 -5.53
C ALA A 27 -1.02 -13.46 -4.66
N GLN A 28 -0.01 -13.76 -3.84
CA GLN A 28 0.04 -14.98 -3.04
C GLN A 28 -0.42 -14.77 -1.59
N GLY A 29 -0.34 -13.52 -1.09
CA GLY A 29 -0.37 -13.22 0.32
C GLY A 29 0.92 -13.65 1.00
N ILE A 30 1.28 -13.01 2.09
CA ILE A 30 2.56 -13.26 2.77
C ILE A 30 2.48 -13.00 4.27
N GLU A 31 3.34 -13.69 5.03
CA GLU A 31 3.62 -13.35 6.42
C GLU A 31 4.97 -12.63 6.48
N LYS A 32 4.95 -11.34 6.84
CA LYS A 32 6.16 -10.52 7.01
C LYS A 32 6.41 -10.25 8.49
N LYS A 33 7.69 -10.34 8.89
CA LYS A 33 8.16 -9.89 10.19
C LYS A 33 8.62 -8.44 10.08
N ILE A 34 8.04 -7.57 10.88
CA ILE A 34 8.39 -6.15 10.94
C ILE A 34 8.96 -5.81 12.31
N LYS A 35 9.96 -4.95 12.34
CA LYS A 35 10.50 -4.39 13.58
C LYS A 35 9.88 -3.03 13.82
N ILE A 36 9.31 -2.84 14.98
CA ILE A 36 8.77 -1.56 15.42
C ILE A 36 9.46 -1.09 16.69
N LYS A 37 9.49 0.22 16.87
CA LYS A 37 9.91 0.86 18.12
C LYS A 37 8.67 1.48 18.74
N ARG A 38 8.30 1.02 19.95
CA ARG A 38 7.17 1.57 20.69
C ARG A 38 7.59 2.08 22.06
N SER A 39 6.87 3.10 22.53
CA SER A 39 7.00 3.56 23.91
C SER A 39 6.25 2.62 24.84
N VAL A 40 6.92 2.13 25.86
CA VAL A 40 6.32 1.31 26.92
C VAL A 40 6.70 1.88 28.27
N VAL A 41 5.90 1.60 29.30
CA VAL A 41 6.24 1.98 30.65
C VAL A 41 7.54 1.31 31.06
N ALA A 42 8.49 2.08 31.59
CA ALA A 42 9.78 1.55 32.03
C ALA A 42 9.57 0.60 33.23
N PRO A 43 10.20 -0.58 33.27
CA PRO A 43 10.13 -1.46 34.41
C PRO A 43 10.57 -0.74 35.70
N GLY A 44 9.72 -0.75 36.72
CA GLY A 44 9.97 -0.04 38.01
C GLY A 44 9.62 1.45 37.98
N ALA A 45 9.02 1.98 36.89
CA ALA A 45 8.45 3.31 36.92
C ALA A 45 7.19 3.35 37.79
N GLU A 46 7.14 4.31 38.70
CA GLU A 46 5.96 4.53 39.55
C GLU A 46 5.29 5.85 39.20
N PHE A 47 3.99 5.83 39.10
CA PHE A 47 3.20 7.02 38.81
C PHE A 47 2.32 7.39 39.98
N LYS A 48 2.32 8.67 40.33
CA LYS A 48 1.48 9.26 41.39
C LYS A 48 0.40 10.11 40.77
N THR A 49 -0.72 10.25 41.46
CA THR A 49 -1.80 11.14 41.03
C THR A 49 -1.30 12.58 40.95
N CYS A 50 -1.61 13.27 39.87
CA CYS A 50 -1.20 14.66 39.69
C CYS A 50 -1.88 15.54 40.76
N PRO A 51 -1.14 16.26 41.60
CA PRO A 51 -1.73 17.07 42.66
C PRO A 51 -2.51 18.28 42.12
N THR A 52 -2.13 18.78 40.96
CA THR A 52 -2.75 19.97 40.38
C THR A 52 -4.17 19.72 39.86
N CYS A 53 -4.42 18.58 39.24
CA CYS A 53 -5.73 18.22 38.67
C CYS A 53 -6.39 17.07 39.47
N GLN A 54 -5.76 16.57 40.52
CA GLN A 54 -6.24 15.46 41.34
C GLN A 54 -6.63 14.20 40.53
N GLY A 55 -5.88 13.93 39.45
CA GLY A 55 -6.13 12.82 38.55
C GLY A 55 -7.08 13.09 37.39
N GLN A 56 -7.71 14.25 37.32
CA GLN A 56 -8.71 14.58 36.30
C GLN A 56 -8.10 14.88 34.92
N GLY A 57 -6.81 15.15 34.85
CA GLY A 57 -6.13 15.53 33.61
C GLY A 57 -6.47 16.92 33.07
N GLN A 58 -7.41 17.62 33.69
CA GLN A 58 -7.89 18.95 33.32
C GLN A 58 -7.99 19.86 34.52
N VAL A 59 -7.83 21.15 34.32
CA VAL A 59 -8.02 22.18 35.29
C VAL A 59 -9.13 23.13 34.84
N SER A 60 -10.03 23.48 35.75
CA SER A 60 -11.08 24.47 35.46
C SER A 60 -10.66 25.83 36.00
N THR A 61 -10.67 26.83 35.15
CA THR A 61 -10.42 28.24 35.54
C THR A 61 -11.72 29.02 35.42
N VAL A 62 -12.07 29.72 36.47
CA VAL A 62 -13.23 30.63 36.45
C VAL A 62 -12.68 32.04 36.19
N GLN A 63 -13.10 32.65 35.10
CA GLN A 63 -12.80 34.05 34.80
C GLN A 63 -14.07 34.89 35.03
N ASN A 64 -13.89 35.93 35.81
CA ASN A 64 -14.93 36.92 36.05
C ASN A 64 -14.91 37.92 34.88
N THR A 65 -15.94 37.93 34.05
CA THR A 65 -16.12 38.86 32.97
C THR A 65 -17.26 39.81 33.29
N ILE A 66 -17.35 40.94 32.57
CA ILE A 66 -18.45 41.92 32.69
C ILE A 66 -19.84 41.31 32.42
N LEU A 67 -19.87 40.14 31.79
CA LEU A 67 -21.10 39.39 31.45
C LEU A 67 -21.39 38.23 32.41
N GLY A 68 -20.57 38.07 33.50
CA GLY A 68 -20.72 36.98 34.47
C GLY A 68 -19.51 36.08 34.55
N HIS A 69 -19.63 34.98 35.30
CA HIS A 69 -18.59 34.00 35.51
C HIS A 69 -18.49 33.05 34.32
N MET A 70 -17.40 33.10 33.59
CA MET A 70 -17.09 32.10 32.56
C MET A 70 -16.19 31.01 33.15
N ARG A 71 -16.62 29.75 33.02
CA ARG A 71 -15.83 28.59 33.38
C ARG A 71 -15.20 28.03 32.13
N SER A 72 -13.87 28.03 32.04
CA SER A 72 -13.11 27.37 30.97
C SER A 72 -12.38 26.17 31.55
N THR A 73 -12.33 25.07 30.76
CA THR A 73 -11.61 23.87 31.12
C THR A 73 -10.44 23.71 30.15
N SER A 74 -9.24 23.58 30.68
CA SER A 74 -8.01 23.39 29.91
C SER A 74 -7.29 22.12 30.34
N VAL A 75 -6.46 21.58 29.46
CA VAL A 75 -5.58 20.43 29.78
C VAL A 75 -4.66 20.84 30.92
N CYS A 76 -4.47 19.97 31.90
CA CYS A 76 -3.60 20.25 33.06
C CYS A 76 -2.13 20.39 32.57
N PRO A 77 -1.48 21.56 32.77
CA PRO A 77 -0.14 21.81 32.29
C PRO A 77 0.95 20.95 32.98
N HIS A 78 0.66 20.39 34.13
CA HIS A 78 1.62 19.60 34.89
C HIS A 78 1.62 18.11 34.54
N CYS A 79 0.57 17.57 34.00
CA CYS A 79 0.45 16.16 33.61
C CYS A 79 0.03 15.98 32.16
N GLU A 80 -0.10 17.07 31.42
CA GLU A 80 -0.44 17.07 29.98
C GLU A 80 -1.66 16.20 29.63
N GLY A 81 -2.63 16.19 30.54
CA GLY A 81 -3.88 15.44 30.36
C GLY A 81 -3.89 14.02 30.92
N SER A 82 -2.75 13.45 31.29
CA SER A 82 -2.66 12.06 31.80
C SER A 82 -3.27 11.86 33.18
N GLY A 83 -3.41 12.90 33.99
CA GLY A 83 -3.83 12.83 35.41
C GLY A 83 -2.77 12.25 36.33
N LYS A 84 -1.63 11.82 35.81
CA LYS A 84 -0.54 11.19 36.56
C LYS A 84 0.78 11.93 36.36
N ARG A 85 1.68 11.77 37.33
CA ARG A 85 3.06 12.25 37.27
C ARG A 85 4.01 11.15 37.69
N ILE A 86 5.21 11.14 37.11
CA ILE A 86 6.24 10.20 37.49
C ILE A 86 6.62 10.42 38.97
N GLY A 87 6.57 9.40 39.79
CA GLY A 87 6.99 9.39 41.20
C GLY A 87 8.40 8.82 41.31
N ASN A 88 8.65 7.66 40.74
CA ASN A 88 9.97 7.05 40.65
C ASN A 88 10.34 6.83 39.18
N ARG A 89 11.49 7.39 38.76
CA ARG A 89 12.00 7.29 37.40
C ARG A 89 13.19 6.34 37.39
N PRO A 90 13.06 5.14 36.78
CA PRO A 90 14.17 4.21 36.61
C PRO A 90 15.29 4.78 35.75
N LEU A 91 16.50 4.29 35.91
CA LEU A 91 17.63 4.65 35.07
C LEU A 91 17.33 4.25 33.60
N GLY A 92 17.55 5.18 32.65
CA GLY A 92 17.26 4.95 31.24
C GLY A 92 15.84 5.31 30.79
N ALA A 93 14.92 5.60 31.73
CA ALA A 93 13.59 6.07 31.38
C ALA A 93 13.58 7.56 31.03
N GLY A 94 12.68 7.94 30.12
CA GLY A 94 12.41 9.34 29.77
C GLY A 94 11.82 10.14 30.93
N PRO A 95 11.65 11.46 30.78
CA PRO A 95 11.00 12.31 31.80
C PRO A 95 9.55 11.88 32.08
N ASP A 96 8.92 11.22 31.15
CA ASP A 96 7.58 10.65 31.17
C ASP A 96 7.51 9.24 31.81
N GLY A 97 8.65 8.66 32.19
CA GLY A 97 8.74 7.30 32.73
C GLY A 97 8.69 6.21 31.67
N MET A 98 8.80 6.55 30.40
CA MET A 98 8.70 5.62 29.29
C MET A 98 10.08 5.24 28.76
N ILE A 99 10.16 4.07 28.13
CA ILE A 99 11.31 3.61 27.34
C ILE A 99 10.90 3.25 25.93
N LYS A 100 11.83 3.34 24.99
CA LYS A 100 11.64 2.83 23.63
C LYS A 100 12.05 1.36 23.57
N LYS A 101 11.09 0.48 23.29
CA LYS A 101 11.30 -0.96 23.14
C LYS A 101 11.18 -1.33 21.65
N GLU A 102 12.16 -2.10 21.16
CA GLU A 102 12.07 -2.72 19.84
C GLU A 102 11.35 -4.07 19.96
N GLU A 103 10.35 -4.27 19.12
CA GLU A 103 9.63 -5.54 19.03
C GLU A 103 9.50 -5.99 17.59
N THR A 104 9.57 -7.32 17.38
CA THR A 104 9.34 -7.92 16.06
C THR A 104 7.93 -8.50 16.04
N ILE A 105 7.10 -7.99 15.15
CA ILE A 105 5.71 -8.38 14.99
C ILE A 105 5.53 -9.11 13.66
N LYS A 106 4.78 -10.20 13.67
CA LYS A 106 4.36 -10.92 12.48
C LYS A 106 3.08 -10.30 11.93
N VAL A 107 3.12 -9.92 10.68
CA VAL A 107 1.98 -9.35 9.94
C VAL A 107 1.59 -10.32 8.84
N LYS A 108 0.39 -10.87 8.92
CA LYS A 108 -0.17 -11.74 7.89
C LYS A 108 -0.96 -10.90 6.91
N VAL A 109 -0.40 -10.71 5.72
CA VAL A 109 -1.02 -9.96 4.62
C VAL A 109 -1.86 -10.92 3.78
N PRO A 110 -3.18 -10.71 3.66
CA PRO A 110 -4.01 -11.53 2.79
C PRO A 110 -3.70 -11.25 1.32
N ALA A 111 -3.92 -12.24 0.45
CA ALA A 111 -3.81 -12.05 -0.98
C ALA A 111 -4.86 -11.07 -1.51
N GLY A 112 -4.50 -10.29 -2.52
CA GLY A 112 -5.40 -9.34 -3.18
C GLY A 112 -5.58 -8.00 -2.45
N VAL A 113 -4.76 -7.69 -1.44
CA VAL A 113 -4.81 -6.36 -0.82
C VAL A 113 -4.50 -5.27 -1.85
N GLU A 114 -5.09 -4.09 -1.65
CA GLU A 114 -4.91 -2.93 -2.52
C GLU A 114 -4.13 -1.83 -1.80
N GLU A 115 -3.53 -0.94 -2.57
CA GLU A 115 -2.86 0.22 -2.01
C GLU A 115 -3.82 1.04 -1.13
N GLY A 116 -3.34 1.45 0.02
CA GLY A 116 -4.13 2.17 1.01
C GLY A 116 -5.00 1.28 1.91
N ASN A 117 -5.18 0.01 1.62
CA ASN A 117 -5.75 -0.91 2.59
C ASN A 117 -4.86 -0.95 3.84
N TYR A 118 -5.47 -1.19 4.98
CA TYR A 118 -4.73 -1.26 6.24
C TYR A 118 -5.23 -2.41 7.12
N MET A 119 -4.36 -2.82 8.02
CA MET A 119 -4.65 -3.79 9.06
C MET A 119 -4.37 -3.16 10.41
N THR A 120 -5.24 -3.39 11.38
CA THR A 120 -5.05 -2.96 12.76
C THR A 120 -4.64 -4.16 13.62
N LEU A 121 -3.51 -4.03 14.29
CA LEU A 121 -3.03 -4.99 15.29
C LEU A 121 -3.26 -4.37 16.66
N ASN A 122 -4.27 -4.86 17.35
CA ASN A 122 -4.72 -4.30 18.62
C ASN A 122 -3.64 -4.46 19.70
N GLY A 123 -3.45 -3.40 20.50
CA GLY A 123 -2.53 -3.41 21.62
C GLY A 123 -1.04 -3.42 21.26
N GLN A 124 -0.70 -3.17 19.99
CA GLN A 124 0.69 -3.16 19.50
C GLN A 124 1.22 -1.72 19.26
N GLY A 125 0.48 -0.70 19.72
CA GLY A 125 0.90 0.69 19.69
C GLY A 125 1.74 1.11 20.91
N ASN A 126 1.89 2.41 21.11
CA ASN A 126 2.53 2.94 22.30
C ASN A 126 1.64 2.73 23.53
N GLU A 127 2.24 2.60 24.70
CA GLU A 127 1.52 2.60 25.96
C GLU A 127 1.31 4.02 26.46
N ASP A 128 0.26 4.22 27.24
CA ASP A 128 0.11 5.39 28.10
C ASP A 128 0.84 5.19 29.44
N VAL A 129 0.79 6.19 30.31
CA VAL A 129 1.41 6.12 31.65
C VAL A 129 0.75 5.11 32.61
N MET A 130 -0.36 4.53 32.22
CA MET A 130 -1.06 3.46 32.95
C MET A 130 -0.73 2.08 32.40
N GLY A 131 0.06 2.01 31.31
CA GLY A 131 0.41 0.77 30.61
C GLY A 131 -0.66 0.29 29.63
N ASN A 132 -1.69 1.12 29.34
CA ASN A 132 -2.70 0.76 28.33
C ASN A 132 -2.15 1.00 26.94
N PRO A 133 -2.06 -0.02 26.07
CA PRO A 133 -1.50 0.16 24.74
C PRO A 133 -2.50 0.76 23.76
N GLY A 134 -1.99 1.55 22.80
CA GLY A 134 -2.65 1.85 21.54
C GLY A 134 -2.56 0.70 20.54
N ASP A 135 -2.89 0.94 19.30
CA ASP A 135 -2.85 -0.04 18.22
C ASP A 135 -1.73 0.24 17.23
N LEU A 136 -1.31 -0.80 16.52
CA LEU A 136 -0.44 -0.68 15.37
C LEU A 136 -1.28 -0.76 14.10
N ILE A 137 -1.26 0.30 13.30
CA ILE A 137 -1.94 0.39 12.02
C ILE A 137 -0.88 0.18 10.92
N VAL A 138 -0.99 -0.94 10.22
CA VAL A 138 -0.13 -1.29 9.09
C VAL A 138 -0.85 -0.94 7.80
N VAL A 139 -0.38 0.09 7.10
CA VAL A 139 -0.92 0.53 5.80
C VAL A 139 -0.12 -0.14 4.69
N PHE A 140 -0.80 -0.79 3.76
CA PHE A 140 -0.17 -1.44 2.62
C PHE A 140 0.12 -0.43 1.53
N VAL A 141 1.32 -0.51 0.97
CA VAL A 141 1.79 0.31 -0.16
C VAL A 141 2.31 -0.62 -1.22
N GLU A 142 1.86 -0.44 -2.46
CA GLU A 142 2.28 -1.23 -3.58
C GLU A 142 3.68 -0.81 -4.07
N ALA A 143 4.53 -1.77 -4.36
CA ALA A 143 5.81 -1.52 -4.98
C ALA A 143 5.62 -1.32 -6.48
N GLU A 144 6.28 -0.33 -7.07
CA GLU A 144 6.39 -0.23 -8.51
C GLU A 144 6.98 -1.53 -9.08
N HIS A 145 6.44 -1.97 -10.22
CA HIS A 145 6.93 -3.13 -10.93
C HIS A 145 7.58 -2.72 -12.25
N GLU A 146 8.59 -3.47 -12.70
CA GLU A 146 9.39 -3.15 -13.88
C GLU A 146 8.56 -3.07 -15.17
N TYR A 147 7.56 -3.94 -15.32
CA TYR A 147 6.76 -4.05 -16.55
C TYR A 147 5.26 -4.28 -16.33
N PHE A 148 4.81 -4.54 -15.09
CA PHE A 148 3.40 -4.65 -14.80
C PHE A 148 2.83 -3.33 -14.30
N ILE A 149 1.59 -3.04 -14.72
CA ILE A 149 0.76 -1.99 -14.15
C ILE A 149 -0.48 -2.67 -13.58
N ARG A 150 -0.89 -2.27 -12.38
CA ARG A 150 -2.11 -2.74 -11.77
C ARG A 150 -3.29 -1.84 -12.14
N ASP A 151 -4.42 -2.44 -12.46
CA ASP A 151 -5.72 -1.80 -12.62
C ASP A 151 -6.75 -2.59 -11.82
N SER A 152 -6.97 -2.17 -10.56
CA SER A 152 -7.81 -2.88 -9.58
C SER A 152 -7.36 -4.34 -9.40
N GLU A 153 -8.16 -5.31 -9.75
CA GLU A 153 -7.78 -6.72 -9.76
C GLU A 153 -7.05 -7.18 -11.03
N ASN A 154 -7.05 -6.36 -12.09
CA ASN A 154 -6.40 -6.71 -13.35
C ASN A 154 -4.91 -6.31 -13.37
N VAL A 155 -4.16 -6.97 -14.23
CA VAL A 155 -2.76 -6.67 -14.50
C VAL A 155 -2.58 -6.31 -15.97
N LEU A 156 -1.94 -5.19 -16.23
CA LEU A 156 -1.62 -4.73 -17.57
C LEU A 156 -0.16 -5.05 -17.89
N LEU A 157 0.08 -5.58 -19.07
CA LEU A 157 1.40 -5.88 -19.61
C LEU A 157 1.46 -5.46 -21.07
N GLU A 158 2.53 -4.81 -21.49
CA GLU A 158 2.82 -4.58 -22.89
C GLU A 158 3.88 -5.57 -23.38
N VAL A 159 3.64 -6.24 -24.49
CA VAL A 159 4.55 -7.24 -25.07
C VAL A 159 4.81 -6.89 -26.53
N THR A 160 6.09 -6.81 -26.86
CA THR A 160 6.54 -6.60 -28.25
C THR A 160 6.78 -7.94 -28.92
N ILE A 161 6.15 -8.16 -30.06
CA ILE A 161 6.31 -9.36 -30.89
C ILE A 161 6.91 -9.00 -32.25
N SER A 162 7.53 -9.96 -32.90
CA SER A 162 8.08 -9.77 -34.25
C SER A 162 6.97 -9.69 -35.29
N TYR A 163 7.25 -9.00 -36.42
CA TYR A 163 6.34 -8.94 -37.56
C TYR A 163 5.92 -10.34 -38.07
N PRO A 164 6.83 -11.31 -38.27
CA PRO A 164 6.40 -12.66 -38.68
C PRO A 164 5.45 -13.33 -37.67
N THR A 165 5.66 -13.16 -36.38
CA THR A 165 4.75 -13.68 -35.36
C THR A 165 3.39 -13.00 -35.42
N ALA A 166 3.34 -11.71 -35.72
CA ALA A 166 2.08 -11.00 -35.88
C ALA A 166 1.28 -11.47 -37.07
N VAL A 167 1.94 -11.75 -38.20
CA VAL A 167 1.31 -12.23 -39.44
C VAL A 167 0.85 -13.68 -39.33
N LEU A 168 1.73 -14.56 -38.86
CA LEU A 168 1.50 -16.01 -38.88
C LEU A 168 0.75 -16.50 -37.62
N GLY A 169 0.75 -15.70 -36.57
CA GLY A 169 0.31 -16.14 -35.23
C GLY A 169 1.33 -17.05 -34.55
N GLY A 170 0.94 -17.62 -33.44
CA GLY A 170 1.80 -18.53 -32.70
C GLY A 170 1.50 -18.58 -31.22
N LYS A 171 2.45 -19.05 -30.44
CA LYS A 171 2.38 -19.07 -28.96
C LYS A 171 3.67 -18.51 -28.41
N ILE A 172 3.54 -17.60 -27.45
CA ILE A 172 4.67 -17.02 -26.71
C ILE A 172 4.48 -17.23 -25.22
N ASP A 173 5.55 -17.35 -24.47
CA ASP A 173 5.51 -17.38 -23.01
C ASP A 173 5.69 -15.96 -22.47
N ILE A 174 4.80 -15.57 -21.59
CA ILE A 174 4.82 -14.25 -20.95
C ILE A 174 4.80 -14.38 -19.43
N PRO A 175 5.35 -13.40 -18.70
CA PRO A 175 5.27 -13.37 -17.26
C PRO A 175 3.84 -13.10 -16.79
N THR A 176 3.49 -13.64 -15.63
CA THR A 176 2.27 -13.38 -14.89
C THR A 176 2.63 -13.07 -13.43
N VAL A 177 1.72 -12.53 -12.65
CA VAL A 177 1.97 -12.22 -11.23
C VAL A 177 2.25 -13.46 -10.37
N ASP A 178 1.91 -14.63 -10.87
CA ASP A 178 2.10 -15.93 -10.22
C ASP A 178 3.09 -16.86 -10.94
N GLY A 179 3.83 -16.35 -11.95
CA GLY A 179 4.82 -17.13 -12.71
C GLY A 179 4.84 -16.82 -14.19
N LYS A 180 4.53 -17.81 -15.04
CA LYS A 180 4.51 -17.68 -16.51
C LYS A 180 3.27 -18.33 -17.09
N ALA A 181 2.81 -17.81 -18.23
CA ALA A 181 1.71 -18.40 -19.00
C ALA A 181 1.97 -18.32 -20.50
N GLY A 182 1.46 -19.30 -21.26
CA GLY A 182 1.49 -19.27 -22.71
C GLY A 182 0.37 -18.39 -23.25
N LEU A 183 0.70 -17.38 -24.04
CA LEU A 183 -0.22 -16.52 -24.75
C LEU A 183 -0.32 -16.96 -26.20
N LYS A 184 -1.53 -17.27 -26.67
CA LYS A 184 -1.80 -17.56 -28.09
C LYS A 184 -1.96 -16.25 -28.84
N ILE A 185 -1.12 -16.02 -29.83
CA ILE A 185 -1.19 -14.89 -30.75
C ILE A 185 -2.00 -15.31 -31.96
N PRO A 186 -3.15 -14.69 -32.24
CA PRO A 186 -3.88 -14.92 -33.49
C PRO A 186 -3.07 -14.44 -34.69
N SER A 187 -3.20 -15.12 -35.85
CA SER A 187 -2.62 -14.62 -37.09
C SER A 187 -3.30 -13.30 -37.53
N GLY A 188 -2.51 -12.37 -38.05
CA GLY A 188 -2.99 -11.06 -38.46
C GLY A 188 -3.30 -10.10 -37.34
N ILE A 189 -2.77 -10.33 -36.14
CA ILE A 189 -2.95 -9.43 -34.99
C ILE A 189 -2.37 -8.04 -35.33
N GLN A 190 -3.05 -6.99 -34.88
CA GLN A 190 -2.62 -5.61 -35.08
C GLN A 190 -1.93 -5.05 -33.86
N SER A 191 -1.00 -4.12 -34.06
CA SER A 191 -0.37 -3.37 -32.98
C SER A 191 -1.42 -2.59 -32.19
N GLY A 192 -1.30 -2.58 -30.86
CA GLY A 192 -2.26 -1.95 -29.97
C GLY A 192 -3.43 -2.86 -29.56
N GLN A 193 -3.64 -4.00 -30.21
CA GLN A 193 -4.66 -4.97 -29.77
C GLN A 193 -4.33 -5.54 -28.38
N VAL A 194 -5.39 -5.75 -27.58
CA VAL A 194 -5.28 -6.27 -26.22
C VAL A 194 -5.81 -7.70 -26.19
N LEU A 195 -4.96 -8.62 -25.75
CA LEU A 195 -5.32 -10.02 -25.49
C LEU A 195 -5.54 -10.21 -24.00
N ARG A 196 -6.52 -11.05 -23.66
CA ARG A 196 -6.89 -11.32 -22.27
C ARG A 196 -6.49 -12.73 -21.84
N LEU A 197 -5.76 -12.83 -20.75
CA LEU A 197 -5.53 -14.08 -20.03
C LEU A 197 -6.44 -14.12 -18.81
N LYS A 198 -7.51 -14.89 -18.91
CA LYS A 198 -8.54 -15.00 -17.88
C LYS A 198 -7.96 -15.57 -16.58
N GLY A 199 -8.27 -14.92 -15.45
CA GLY A 199 -7.88 -15.37 -14.11
C GLY A 199 -6.39 -15.25 -13.80
N LYS A 200 -5.60 -14.49 -14.59
CA LYS A 200 -4.18 -14.24 -14.38
C LYS A 200 -3.85 -12.87 -13.79
N GLY A 201 -4.86 -12.17 -13.27
CA GLY A 201 -4.73 -10.98 -12.45
C GLY A 201 -4.64 -11.31 -10.96
N PHE A 202 -4.81 -10.27 -10.12
CA PHE A 202 -4.77 -10.41 -8.66
C PHE A 202 -6.02 -11.11 -8.11
N PRO A 203 -5.89 -11.85 -6.99
CA PRO A 203 -7.02 -12.36 -6.25
C PRO A 203 -7.88 -11.20 -5.72
N ARG A 204 -9.18 -11.40 -5.66
CA ARG A 204 -10.10 -10.49 -5.00
C ARG A 204 -10.18 -10.80 -3.50
N LEU A 205 -10.02 -9.78 -2.65
CA LEU A 205 -9.94 -9.93 -1.18
C LEU A 205 -11.06 -10.76 -0.52
N ARG A 206 -12.26 -10.81 -1.11
CA ARG A 206 -13.44 -11.47 -0.53
C ARG A 206 -14.07 -12.48 -1.48
N SER A 207 -13.34 -12.93 -2.48
CA SER A 207 -13.82 -13.86 -3.49
C SER A 207 -12.76 -14.91 -3.80
N ARG A 208 -13.19 -16.03 -4.36
CA ARG A 208 -12.29 -17.08 -4.87
C ARG A 208 -11.86 -16.83 -6.33
N SER A 209 -12.29 -15.73 -6.91
CA SER A 209 -11.95 -15.37 -8.29
C SER A 209 -10.77 -14.42 -8.35
N ASN A 210 -9.97 -14.54 -9.41
CA ASN A 210 -8.93 -13.59 -9.75
C ASN A 210 -9.44 -12.63 -10.84
N GLY A 211 -8.80 -11.46 -10.94
CA GLY A 211 -8.89 -10.63 -12.11
C GLY A 211 -8.20 -11.25 -13.31
N ASP A 212 -8.08 -10.52 -14.39
CA ASP A 212 -7.49 -10.95 -15.65
C ASP A 212 -6.14 -10.23 -15.89
N GLN A 213 -5.28 -10.86 -16.70
CA GLN A 213 -4.13 -10.15 -17.25
C GLN A 213 -4.47 -9.68 -18.67
N LEU A 214 -4.31 -8.38 -18.89
CA LEU A 214 -4.53 -7.73 -20.17
C LEU A 214 -3.17 -7.44 -20.81
N VAL A 215 -2.96 -8.00 -21.99
CA VAL A 215 -1.68 -7.95 -22.71
C VAL A 215 -1.85 -7.13 -23.97
N LYS A 216 -1.30 -5.92 -23.96
CA LYS A 216 -1.26 -5.04 -25.12
C LYS A 216 -0.12 -5.48 -26.03
N ILE A 217 -0.42 -5.76 -27.28
CA ILE A 217 0.55 -6.20 -28.27
C ILE A 217 1.15 -5.01 -28.99
N GLN A 218 2.47 -4.96 -29.04
CA GLN A 218 3.24 -4.08 -29.93
C GLN A 218 3.95 -4.93 -30.99
N ILE A 219 4.06 -4.40 -32.19
CA ILE A 219 4.75 -5.09 -33.30
C ILE A 219 6.05 -4.34 -33.57
N GLU A 220 7.17 -5.05 -33.46
CA GLU A 220 8.47 -4.51 -33.80
C GLU A 220 8.71 -4.57 -35.31
N THR A 221 9.02 -3.42 -35.88
CA THR A 221 9.54 -3.34 -37.25
C THR A 221 11.06 -3.35 -37.23
N PRO A 222 11.72 -4.36 -37.80
CA PRO A 222 13.17 -4.47 -37.74
C PRO A 222 13.84 -3.34 -38.50
N THR A 223 14.77 -2.66 -37.86
CA THR A 223 15.50 -1.51 -38.46
C THR A 223 16.76 -1.91 -39.20
N LYS A 224 17.32 -3.08 -38.90
CA LYS A 224 18.54 -3.61 -39.55
C LYS A 224 18.21 -4.90 -40.28
N LEU A 225 18.34 -4.91 -41.60
CA LEU A 225 18.05 -6.06 -42.44
C LEU A 225 19.31 -6.49 -43.21
N SER A 226 19.54 -7.79 -43.30
CA SER A 226 20.52 -8.35 -44.22
C SER A 226 20.03 -8.14 -45.67
N ARG A 227 20.95 -8.18 -46.63
CA ARG A 227 20.61 -8.06 -48.09
C ARG A 227 19.58 -9.12 -48.50
N SER A 228 19.72 -10.35 -48.02
CA SER A 228 18.79 -11.44 -48.31
C SER A 228 17.42 -11.21 -47.71
N THR A 229 17.35 -10.77 -46.43
CA THR A 229 16.08 -10.47 -45.76
C THR A 229 15.35 -9.33 -46.46
N LYS A 230 16.06 -8.27 -46.85
CA LYS A 230 15.47 -7.16 -47.62
C LYS A 230 14.83 -7.64 -48.92
N LYS A 231 15.56 -8.49 -49.70
CA LYS A 231 15.03 -9.07 -50.92
C LYS A 231 13.77 -9.91 -50.69
N ASN A 232 13.75 -10.72 -49.65
CA ASN A 232 12.57 -11.53 -49.29
C ASN A 232 11.35 -10.66 -48.93
N ILE A 233 11.56 -9.53 -48.28
CA ILE A 233 10.48 -8.58 -47.95
C ILE A 233 9.99 -7.86 -49.21
N GLU A 234 10.89 -7.49 -50.15
CA GLU A 234 10.53 -6.91 -51.42
C GLU A 234 9.69 -7.88 -52.27
N ASP A 235 10.04 -9.16 -52.30
CA ASP A 235 9.29 -10.19 -53.00
C ASP A 235 7.95 -10.49 -52.33
N LEU A 236 7.89 -10.48 -50.99
CA LEU A 236 6.63 -10.57 -50.25
C LEU A 236 5.70 -9.40 -50.60
N ASN A 237 6.22 -8.18 -50.63
CA ASN A 237 5.43 -6.98 -50.95
C ASN A 237 4.77 -7.02 -52.35
N LYS A 238 5.40 -7.68 -53.31
CA LYS A 238 4.82 -7.89 -54.65
C LYS A 238 3.61 -8.83 -54.65
N ASN A 239 3.53 -9.72 -53.64
CA ASN A 239 2.49 -10.74 -53.52
C ASN A 239 1.37 -10.34 -52.57
N LEU A 240 1.54 -9.23 -51.82
CA LEU A 240 0.50 -8.71 -50.96
C LEU A 240 -0.51 -7.86 -51.73
N GLU A 241 -1.78 -7.98 -51.37
CA GLU A 241 -2.81 -7.10 -51.89
C GLU A 241 -2.55 -5.65 -51.50
N PRO A 242 -2.83 -4.66 -52.38
CA PRO A 242 -2.68 -3.25 -52.04
C PRO A 242 -3.52 -2.88 -50.85
N ILE A 243 -2.91 -2.27 -49.85
CA ILE A 243 -3.63 -1.76 -48.68
C ILE A 243 -4.31 -0.43 -49.09
N HIS A 244 -5.63 -0.37 -48.96
CA HIS A 244 -6.33 0.91 -48.97
C HIS A 244 -5.97 1.64 -47.68
N THR A 245 -5.30 2.80 -47.84
CA THR A 245 -4.88 3.62 -46.68
C THR A 245 -6.08 4.40 -46.17
N PRO A 246 -6.72 3.99 -45.06
CA PRO A 246 -7.78 4.78 -44.45
C PRO A 246 -7.18 5.99 -43.77
N TYR A 247 -7.80 7.14 -43.97
CA TYR A 247 -7.46 8.36 -43.21
C TYR A 247 -8.46 8.51 -42.09
N SER A 248 -7.96 8.69 -40.87
CA SER A 248 -8.79 8.96 -39.67
C SER A 248 -8.31 10.23 -38.96
N LYS A 249 -9.21 10.86 -38.21
CA LYS A 249 -8.82 11.94 -37.31
C LYS A 249 -7.92 11.38 -36.20
N ILE A 250 -6.91 12.14 -35.84
CA ILE A 250 -6.08 11.84 -34.68
C ILE A 250 -6.81 12.37 -33.44
N ASP A 251 -7.13 11.50 -32.50
CA ASP A 251 -7.53 11.89 -31.16
C ASP A 251 -6.23 12.09 -30.34
N LEU A 252 -5.92 13.38 -30.05
CA LEU A 252 -4.75 13.82 -29.28
C LEU A 252 -5.10 13.94 -27.81
#